data_103fc8ae4bc41826251b3fc3fd10d5d9
#
_entry.id   103fc8ae4bc41826251b3fc3fd10d5d9
#
_cell.length_a   1.000
_cell.length_b   1.000
_cell.length_c   1.000
_cell.angle_alpha   90.00
_cell.angle_beta   90.00
_cell.angle_gamma   90.00
#
_symmetry.space_group_name_H-M   'P 1'
#
loop_
_entity.id
_entity.type
_entity.pdbx_description
1 polymer ?
#
loop_
_entity_poly.entity_id
_entity_poly.type
_entity_poly.pdbx_seq_one_letter_code
_entity_poly.pdbx_strand_id
1 'polypeptide(L)'
;MKKIFKWTAIIIVALLVVLLVTPLLFKGKIIGLIKQQANNTLNADVDFKDVDLSLIRHFPLLSVSLEGLSIANHAPFEGDTLIKSNSIRINLDFMSVISGSEIKIRSVIVDGATMNFQVTKEGKANWDITKPSSTA
;
A
#
# COMPACT_ATOMS: atom_id res chain seq x y z
N MET A 1 25.89 -11.71 35.88
CA MET A 1 25.47 -12.22 34.59
C MET A 1 23.98 -12.45 34.46
N LYS A 2 23.30 -12.98 35.46
CA LYS A 2 21.85 -13.19 35.41
C LYS A 2 21.06 -11.87 35.25
N LYS A 3 21.52 -10.77 35.87
CA LYS A 3 20.87 -9.46 35.75
C LYS A 3 20.98 -8.89 34.34
N ILE A 4 22.12 -9.02 33.70
CA ILE A 4 22.34 -8.53 32.32
C ILE A 4 21.46 -9.29 31.33
N PHE A 5 21.38 -10.61 31.49
CA PHE A 5 20.54 -11.47 30.66
C PHE A 5 19.05 -11.10 30.81
N LYS A 6 18.60 -10.86 32.05
CA LYS A 6 17.23 -10.48 32.34
C LYS A 6 16.90 -9.12 31.72
N TRP A 7 17.78 -8.13 31.85
CA TRP A 7 17.59 -6.80 31.27
C TRP A 7 17.60 -6.86 29.75
N THR A 8 18.49 -7.64 29.16
CA THR A 8 18.55 -7.85 27.70
C THR A 8 17.24 -8.44 27.20
N ALA A 9 16.71 -9.46 27.91
CA ALA A 9 15.44 -10.08 27.55
C ALA A 9 14.29 -9.07 27.60
N ILE A 10 14.25 -8.22 28.63
CA ILE A 10 13.22 -7.18 28.77
C ILE A 10 13.31 -6.18 27.62
N ILE A 11 14.50 -5.75 27.24
CA ILE A 11 14.71 -4.82 26.15
C ILE A 11 14.24 -5.43 24.81
N ILE A 12 14.56 -6.69 24.57
CA ILE A 12 14.14 -7.40 23.35
C ILE A 12 12.63 -7.51 23.29
N VAL A 13 11.98 -7.87 24.40
CA VAL A 13 10.51 -7.96 24.47
C VAL A 13 9.88 -6.62 24.25
N ALA A 14 10.40 -5.55 24.87
CA ALA A 14 9.90 -4.19 24.69
C ALA A 14 10.02 -3.75 23.23
N LEU A 15 11.15 -4.05 22.59
CA LEU A 15 11.38 -3.73 21.19
C LEU A 15 10.39 -4.46 20.28
N LEU A 16 10.14 -5.75 20.55
CA LEU A 16 9.16 -6.53 19.81
C LEU A 16 7.75 -5.98 19.97
N VAL A 17 7.37 -5.59 21.18
CA VAL A 17 6.05 -4.98 21.44
C VAL A 17 5.91 -3.67 20.67
N VAL A 18 6.93 -2.82 20.69
CA VAL A 18 6.92 -1.56 19.93
C VAL A 18 6.78 -1.86 18.43
N LEU A 19 7.53 -2.83 17.92
CA LEU A 19 7.46 -3.20 16.51
C LEU A 19 6.07 -3.70 16.09
N LEU A 20 5.39 -4.44 16.99
CA LEU A 20 4.05 -4.97 16.72
C LEU A 20 2.96 -3.91 16.86
N VAL A 21 3.11 -3.00 17.82
CA VAL A 21 2.08 -2.00 18.14
C VAL A 21 2.19 -0.76 17.27
N THR A 22 3.39 -0.38 16.85
CA THR A 22 3.61 0.82 16.06
C THR A 22 2.75 0.88 14.79
N PRO A 23 2.65 -0.18 13.96
CA PRO A 23 1.77 -0.13 12.79
C PRO A 23 0.31 0.11 13.14
N LEU A 24 -0.15 -0.43 14.27
CA LEU A 24 -1.53 -0.26 14.71
C LEU A 24 -1.82 1.18 15.15
N LEU A 25 -0.86 1.82 15.83
CA LEU A 25 -1.02 3.19 16.32
C LEU A 25 -1.00 4.21 15.17
N PHE A 26 -0.19 3.98 14.16
CA PHE A 26 -0.02 4.91 13.04
C PHE A 26 -0.81 4.50 11.79
N LYS A 27 -1.70 3.53 11.91
CA LYS A 27 -2.47 3.01 10.79
C LYS A 27 -3.26 4.11 10.08
N GLY A 28 -3.97 4.96 10.81
CA GLY A 28 -4.73 6.06 10.23
C GLY A 28 -3.84 7.05 9.49
N LYS A 29 -2.67 7.35 10.03
CA LYS A 29 -1.70 8.24 9.40
C LYS A 29 -1.12 7.63 8.13
N ILE A 30 -0.81 6.34 8.17
CA ILE A 30 -0.31 5.60 7.00
C ILE A 30 -1.36 5.59 5.88
N ILE A 31 -2.62 5.32 6.22
CA ILE A 31 -3.74 5.36 5.27
C ILE A 31 -3.82 6.73 4.62
N GLY A 32 -3.79 7.80 5.41
CA GLY A 32 -3.83 9.16 4.89
C GLY A 32 -2.68 9.48 3.95
N LEU A 33 -1.47 9.08 4.29
CA LEU A 33 -0.29 9.29 3.44
C LEU A 33 -0.37 8.52 2.12
N ILE A 34 -0.83 7.28 2.15
CA ILE A 34 -0.98 6.47 0.95
C ILE A 34 -2.04 7.09 0.02
N LYS A 35 -3.18 7.48 0.57
CA LYS A 35 -4.24 8.14 -0.21
C LYS A 35 -3.77 9.44 -0.82
N GLN A 36 -3.09 10.27 -0.03
CA GLN A 36 -2.58 11.54 -0.50
C GLN A 36 -1.56 11.35 -1.61
N GLN A 37 -0.62 10.45 -1.44
CA GLN A 37 0.41 10.18 -2.44
C GLN A 37 -0.19 9.60 -3.72
N ALA A 38 -1.13 8.67 -3.60
CA ALA A 38 -1.80 8.09 -4.74
C ALA A 38 -2.61 9.14 -5.52
N ASN A 39 -3.36 9.99 -4.82
CA ASN A 39 -4.15 11.04 -5.46
C ASN A 39 -3.28 12.15 -6.06
N ASN A 40 -2.10 12.40 -5.52
CA ASN A 40 -1.15 13.35 -6.07
C ASN A 40 -0.44 12.81 -7.31
N THR A 41 -0.23 11.50 -7.38
CA THR A 41 0.51 10.84 -8.47
C THR A 41 -0.40 10.45 -9.61
N LEU A 42 -1.64 10.06 -9.31
CA LEU A 42 -2.59 9.55 -10.30
C LEU A 42 -3.67 10.57 -10.60
N ASN A 43 -4.09 10.61 -11.86
CA ASN A 43 -5.24 11.41 -12.32
C ASN A 43 -6.54 10.63 -12.11
N ALA A 44 -6.78 10.23 -10.88
CA ALA A 44 -7.93 9.44 -10.46
C ALA A 44 -8.11 9.57 -8.95
N ASP A 45 -9.31 9.30 -8.47
CA ASP A 45 -9.58 9.27 -7.04
C ASP A 45 -9.35 7.86 -6.51
N VAL A 46 -8.31 7.70 -5.72
CA VAL A 46 -7.96 6.41 -5.09
C VAL A 46 -8.51 6.41 -3.67
N ASP A 47 -9.29 5.39 -3.36
CA ASP A 47 -9.83 5.20 -2.02
C ASP A 47 -9.73 3.72 -1.63
N PHE A 48 -9.66 3.48 -0.32
CA PHE A 48 -9.68 2.13 0.23
C PHE A 48 -10.21 2.19 1.67
N LYS A 49 -10.76 1.07 2.13
CA LYS A 49 -11.39 1.01 3.46
C LYS A 49 -10.39 0.81 4.56
N ASP A 50 -9.34 0.01 4.32
CA ASP A 50 -8.40 -0.37 5.35
C ASP A 50 -7.05 -0.76 4.75
N VAL A 51 -6.01 -0.65 5.58
CA VAL A 51 -4.66 -1.11 5.27
C VAL A 51 -4.22 -2.06 6.37
N ASP A 52 -3.72 -3.21 5.99
CA ASP A 52 -3.12 -4.15 6.92
C ASP A 52 -1.66 -4.37 6.56
N LEU A 53 -0.80 -4.23 7.55
CA LEU A 53 0.63 -4.45 7.40
C LEU A 53 1.03 -5.67 8.20
N SER A 54 1.71 -6.60 7.57
CA SER A 54 2.18 -7.81 8.24
C SER A 54 3.63 -8.09 7.86
N LEU A 55 4.48 -8.18 8.87
CA LEU A 55 5.87 -8.57 8.69
C LEU A 55 6.09 -10.00 9.20
N ILE A 56 5.44 -10.34 10.29
CA ILE A 56 5.70 -11.60 11.01
C ILE A 56 5.16 -12.81 10.26
N ARG A 57 3.96 -12.70 9.69
CA ARG A 57 3.32 -13.81 8.99
C ARG A 57 4.10 -14.30 7.78
N HIS A 58 4.76 -13.38 7.09
CA HIS A 58 5.43 -13.66 5.82
C HIS A 58 6.90 -13.26 5.85
N PHE A 59 7.51 -13.23 7.06
CA PHE A 59 8.91 -12.88 7.19
C PHE A 59 9.80 -13.77 6.29
N PRO A 60 10.78 -13.22 5.56
CA PRO A 60 11.25 -11.82 5.57
C PRO A 60 10.51 -10.85 4.63
N LEU A 61 9.28 -11.15 4.29
CA LEU A 61 8.47 -10.31 3.42
C LEU A 61 7.62 -9.34 4.24
N LEU A 62 7.55 -8.10 3.78
CA LEU A 62 6.59 -7.12 4.28
C LEU A 62 5.35 -7.22 3.42
N SER A 63 4.24 -7.58 4.02
CA SER A 63 2.95 -7.71 3.34
C SER A 63 2.09 -6.49 3.61
N VAL A 64 1.70 -5.80 2.55
CA VAL A 64 0.78 -4.66 2.60
C VAL A 64 -0.51 -5.08 1.92
N SER A 65 -1.61 -5.09 2.68
CA SER A 65 -2.93 -5.42 2.15
C SER A 65 -3.81 -4.18 2.17
N LEU A 66 -4.39 -3.84 1.03
CA LEU A 66 -5.39 -2.78 0.91
C LEU A 66 -6.75 -3.43 0.75
N GLU A 67 -7.68 -3.12 1.64
CA GLU A 67 -9.03 -3.65 1.59
C GLU A 67 -10.00 -2.63 1.00
N GLY A 68 -10.90 -3.10 0.15
CA GLY A 68 -11.93 -2.26 -0.44
C GLY A 68 -11.37 -1.17 -1.35
N LEU A 69 -10.34 -1.49 -2.13
CA LEU A 69 -9.74 -0.53 -3.05
C LEU A 69 -10.74 -0.13 -4.13
N SER A 70 -10.78 1.16 -4.41
CA SER A 70 -11.58 1.73 -5.48
C SER A 70 -10.79 2.85 -6.14
N ILE A 71 -10.68 2.79 -7.47
CA ILE A 71 -10.04 3.84 -8.26
C ILE A 71 -11.11 4.40 -9.20
N ALA A 72 -11.56 5.62 -8.93
CA ALA A 72 -12.56 6.32 -9.71
C ALA A 72 -11.91 7.29 -10.68
N ASN A 73 -12.43 7.33 -11.90
CA ASN A 73 -11.87 8.17 -12.95
C ASN A 73 -12.24 9.65 -12.76
N HIS A 74 -11.33 10.51 -13.20
CA HIS A 74 -11.62 11.93 -13.43
C HIS A 74 -12.15 12.14 -14.85
N ALA A 75 -12.56 13.38 -15.15
CA ALA A 75 -13.00 13.72 -16.50
C ALA A 75 -12.00 13.27 -17.58
N PRO A 76 -12.45 12.77 -18.73
CA PRO A 76 -13.83 12.73 -19.21
C PRO A 76 -14.66 11.52 -18.71
N PHE A 77 -14.13 10.72 -17.80
CA PHE A 77 -14.77 9.51 -17.32
C PHE A 77 -15.35 9.66 -15.90
N GLU A 78 -15.70 10.88 -15.50
CA GLU A 78 -16.28 11.14 -14.18
C GLU A 78 -17.49 10.24 -13.91
N GLY A 79 -17.53 9.73 -12.68
CA GLY A 79 -18.60 8.83 -12.23
C GLY A 79 -18.33 7.36 -12.50
N ASP A 80 -17.33 7.05 -13.30
CA ASP A 80 -16.97 5.67 -13.60
C ASP A 80 -15.85 5.18 -12.67
N THR A 81 -15.98 3.96 -12.19
CA THR A 81 -14.95 3.32 -11.39
C THR A 81 -14.09 2.44 -12.32
N LEU A 82 -12.81 2.77 -12.42
CA LEU A 82 -11.87 2.01 -13.25
C LEU A 82 -11.58 0.64 -12.65
N ILE A 83 -11.25 0.61 -11.37
CA ILE A 83 -10.89 -0.62 -10.66
C ILE A 83 -11.57 -0.62 -9.31
N LYS A 84 -12.17 -1.75 -8.99
CA LYS A 84 -12.72 -2.03 -7.67
C LYS A 84 -12.30 -3.43 -7.26
N SER A 85 -11.76 -3.58 -6.06
CA SER A 85 -11.28 -4.87 -5.61
C SER A 85 -11.60 -5.07 -4.14
N ASN A 86 -11.83 -6.33 -3.74
CA ASN A 86 -12.06 -6.67 -2.33
C ASN A 86 -10.76 -6.48 -1.54
N SER A 87 -9.66 -6.94 -2.09
CA SER A 87 -8.35 -6.73 -1.48
C SER A 87 -7.23 -6.82 -2.51
N ILE A 88 -6.19 -6.05 -2.26
CA ILE A 88 -4.92 -6.18 -2.98
C ILE A 88 -3.83 -6.37 -1.94
N ARG A 89 -3.07 -7.44 -2.08
CA ARG A 89 -1.93 -7.71 -1.22
C ARG A 89 -0.65 -7.59 -2.01
N ILE A 90 0.26 -6.77 -1.52
CA ILE A 90 1.57 -6.56 -2.12
C ILE A 90 2.61 -7.08 -1.12
N ASN A 91 3.40 -8.05 -1.55
CA ASN A 91 4.49 -8.57 -0.74
C ASN A 91 5.80 -7.96 -1.23
N LEU A 92 6.48 -7.28 -0.32
CA LEU A 92 7.73 -6.58 -0.58
C LEU A 92 8.88 -7.27 0.16
N ASP A 93 10.08 -7.13 -0.38
CA ASP A 93 11.28 -7.55 0.33
C ASP A 93 11.58 -6.55 1.45
N PHE A 94 11.49 -7.02 2.69
CA PHE A 94 11.70 -6.16 3.86
C PHE A 94 13.07 -5.49 3.87
N MET A 95 14.11 -6.23 3.50
CA MET A 95 15.46 -5.69 3.47
C MET A 95 15.63 -4.59 2.42
N SER A 96 14.94 -4.69 1.29
CA SER A 96 14.98 -3.65 0.27
C SER A 96 14.30 -2.36 0.73
N VAL A 97 13.26 -2.49 1.55
CA VAL A 97 12.56 -1.31 2.12
C VAL A 97 13.44 -0.61 3.15
N ILE A 98 14.08 -1.36 4.05
CA ILE A 98 14.93 -0.79 5.10
C ILE A 98 16.19 -0.15 4.54
N SER A 99 16.84 -0.82 3.59
CA SER A 99 18.13 -0.35 3.05
C SER A 99 18.01 0.92 2.23
N GLY A 100 16.78 1.34 1.90
CA GLY A 100 16.56 2.50 1.04
C GLY A 100 16.96 2.30 -0.40
N SER A 101 17.29 1.07 -0.77
CA SER A 101 17.57 0.70 -2.16
C SER A 101 16.27 0.53 -2.94
N GLU A 102 16.37 0.11 -4.18
CA GLU A 102 15.22 -0.15 -5.02
C GLU A 102 14.27 -1.15 -4.34
N ILE A 103 13.02 -0.77 -4.16
CA ILE A 103 12.03 -1.63 -3.51
C ILE A 103 11.70 -2.82 -4.42
N LYS A 104 11.92 -4.01 -3.91
CA LYS A 104 11.66 -5.25 -4.64
C LYS A 104 10.27 -5.77 -4.29
N ILE A 105 9.39 -5.82 -5.29
CA ILE A 105 8.07 -6.41 -5.16
C ILE A 105 8.19 -7.89 -5.48
N ARG A 106 7.80 -8.74 -4.52
CA ARG A 106 7.87 -10.19 -4.68
C ARG A 106 6.62 -10.76 -5.32
N SER A 107 5.46 -10.25 -4.93
CA SER A 107 4.20 -10.71 -5.49
C SER A 107 3.12 -9.66 -5.30
N VAL A 108 2.12 -9.72 -6.16
CA VAL A 108 0.90 -8.92 -6.05
C VAL A 108 -0.28 -9.88 -6.19
N ILE A 109 -1.14 -9.90 -5.19
CA ILE A 109 -2.32 -10.76 -5.16
C ILE A 109 -3.54 -9.85 -5.16
N VAL A 110 -4.40 -10.01 -6.16
CA VAL A 110 -5.63 -9.22 -6.29
C VAL A 110 -6.81 -10.17 -6.11
N ASP A 111 -7.70 -9.84 -5.19
CA ASP A 111 -8.88 -10.63 -4.90
C ASP A 111 -10.15 -9.84 -5.24
N GLY A 112 -11.05 -10.47 -5.99
CA GLY A 112 -12.34 -9.91 -6.31
C GLY A 112 -12.27 -8.61 -7.11
N ALA A 113 -11.35 -8.52 -8.07
CA ALA A 113 -11.19 -7.31 -8.87
C ALA A 113 -12.24 -7.21 -9.98
N THR A 114 -12.83 -6.03 -10.09
CA THR A 114 -13.66 -5.63 -11.23
C THR A 114 -12.99 -4.47 -11.91
N MET A 115 -12.78 -4.57 -13.21
CA MET A 115 -12.14 -3.54 -14.01
C MET A 115 -13.10 -3.09 -15.12
N ASN A 116 -13.16 -1.79 -15.33
CA ASN A 116 -14.02 -1.19 -16.36
C ASN A 116 -13.15 -0.35 -17.29
N PHE A 117 -12.84 -0.88 -18.46
CA PHE A 117 -11.99 -0.21 -19.43
C PHE A 117 -12.85 0.50 -20.48
N GLN A 118 -12.57 1.78 -20.69
CA GLN A 118 -13.29 2.62 -21.64
C GLN A 118 -12.29 3.43 -22.47
N VAL A 119 -12.67 3.69 -23.72
CA VAL A 119 -11.91 4.55 -24.61
C VAL A 119 -12.89 5.51 -25.27
N THR A 120 -12.59 6.80 -25.26
CA THR A 120 -13.41 7.80 -25.94
C THR A 120 -13.22 7.74 -27.45
N LYS A 121 -14.12 8.41 -28.18
CA LYS A 121 -13.99 8.53 -29.65
C LYS A 121 -12.70 9.25 -30.07
N GLU A 122 -12.16 10.09 -29.18
CA GLU A 122 -10.91 10.81 -29.42
C GLU A 122 -9.68 9.98 -29.07
N GLY A 123 -9.86 8.73 -28.63
CA GLY A 123 -8.77 7.82 -28.31
C GLY A 123 -8.23 7.92 -26.88
N LYS A 124 -8.91 8.65 -26.01
CA LYS A 124 -8.54 8.72 -24.58
C LYS A 124 -8.96 7.45 -23.87
N ALA A 125 -8.04 6.85 -23.12
CA ALA A 125 -8.28 5.65 -22.36
C ALA A 125 -8.46 5.98 -20.87
N ASN A 126 -9.43 5.31 -20.22
CA ASN A 126 -9.68 5.56 -18.80
C ASN A 126 -8.60 4.94 -17.88
N TRP A 127 -7.80 4.00 -18.38
CA TRP A 127 -6.70 3.42 -17.61
C TRP A 127 -5.43 4.28 -17.64
N ASP A 128 -5.39 5.31 -18.46
CA ASP A 128 -4.28 6.26 -18.51
C ASP A 128 -4.48 7.31 -17.42
N ILE A 129 -4.22 6.91 -16.18
CA ILE A 129 -4.43 7.71 -14.98
C ILE A 129 -3.13 8.29 -14.42
N THR A 130 -2.02 8.04 -15.07
CA THR A 130 -0.73 8.58 -14.63
C THR A 130 -0.64 10.05 -14.98
N LYS A 131 -0.36 10.89 -14.00
CA LYS A 131 -0.13 12.32 -14.26
C LYS A 131 1.18 12.49 -15.01
N PRO A 132 1.26 13.43 -15.96
CA PRO A 132 2.51 13.71 -16.64
C PRO A 132 3.57 14.14 -15.63
N SER A 133 4.75 13.54 -15.75
CA SER A 133 5.88 13.88 -14.88
C SER A 133 6.43 15.25 -15.28
N SER A 134 6.61 16.11 -14.29
CA SER A 134 7.25 17.42 -14.52
C SER A 134 8.75 17.31 -14.82
N THR A 135 9.31 16.12 -14.66
CA THR A 135 10.74 15.85 -14.89
C THR A 135 10.98 15.09 -16.19
N ALA A 136 9.99 14.99 -17.02
CA ALA A 136 10.13 14.31 -18.30
C ALA A 136 11.08 15.04 -19.23
#